data_b1d16213b0474b18d551875180456719
#
_entry.id   b1d16213b0474b18d551875180456719
#
_cell.length_a   1.000
_cell.length_b   1.000
_cell.length_c   1.000
_cell.angle_alpha   90.00
_cell.angle_beta   90.00
_cell.angle_gamma   90.00
#
_symmetry.space_group_name_H-M   'P 1'
#
loop_
_entity.id
_entity.type
_entity.pdbx_description
1 polymer ?
#
loop_
_entity_poly.entity_id
_entity_poly.type
_entity_poly.pdbx_seq_one_letter_code
_entity_poly.pdbx_strand_id
1 'polypeptide(L)'
;MAVHNPDKKERDNPHVHVLCPIRPMNTDGTWGEKQRREYLFDEDGKPVLDGKGHQKFNAVPMTDWGRPETLESWRKAWADMVNEEFQKKGMQERIDHRSYEAQGIMLIPQIHEGSNVRKISCKELPKESM
;
A
#
# COMPACT_ATOMS: atom_id res chain seq x y z
N MET A 1 -7.99 -11.62 7.95
CA MET A 1 -8.41 -10.28 8.41
C MET A 1 -8.44 -10.30 9.91
N ALA A 2 -7.80 -9.34 10.57
CA ALA A 2 -7.85 -9.15 12.02
C ALA A 2 -8.41 -7.75 12.32
N VAL A 3 -9.36 -7.66 13.23
CA VAL A 3 -9.94 -6.40 13.70
C VAL A 3 -9.40 -6.17 15.11
N HIS A 4 -8.78 -5.02 15.32
CA HIS A 4 -8.22 -4.63 16.60
C HIS A 4 -9.12 -3.58 17.25
N ASN A 5 -9.63 -3.90 18.42
CA ASN A 5 -10.19 -2.89 19.30
C ASN A 5 -9.03 -2.25 20.07
N PRO A 6 -8.97 -0.92 20.13
CA PRO A 6 -7.89 -0.26 20.85
C PRO A 6 -7.97 -0.61 22.34
N ASP A 7 -6.83 -0.98 22.93
CA ASP A 7 -6.69 -1.04 24.37
C ASP A 7 -6.93 0.35 24.96
N LYS A 8 -7.44 0.43 26.20
CA LYS A 8 -7.67 1.70 26.92
C LYS A 8 -6.45 2.63 26.99
N LYS A 9 -5.26 2.14 26.63
CA LYS A 9 -4.01 2.89 26.54
C LYS A 9 -3.68 3.42 25.14
N GLU A 10 -4.27 2.85 24.11
CA GLU A 10 -4.08 3.28 22.72
C GLU A 10 -5.32 4.08 22.33
N ARG A 11 -5.12 5.38 22.19
CA ARG A 11 -6.12 6.40 21.87
C ARG A 11 -7.05 5.94 20.74
N ASP A 12 -8.24 5.47 21.10
CA ASP A 12 -9.39 5.18 20.21
C ASP A 12 -9.06 5.12 18.70
N ASN A 13 -8.19 4.20 18.32
CA ASN A 13 -7.83 3.98 16.92
C ASN A 13 -8.24 2.55 16.50
N PRO A 14 -9.54 2.29 16.33
CA PRO A 14 -9.98 1.00 15.80
C PRO A 14 -9.44 0.84 14.38
N HIS A 15 -8.76 -0.26 14.13
CA HIS A 15 -8.17 -0.52 12.83
C HIS A 15 -8.23 -2.00 12.44
N VAL A 16 -8.09 -2.25 11.16
CA VAL A 16 -8.14 -3.59 10.58
C VAL A 16 -6.85 -3.88 9.83
N HIS A 17 -6.33 -5.08 10.02
CA HIS A 17 -5.26 -5.62 9.21
C HIS A 17 -5.82 -6.62 8.19
N VAL A 18 -5.56 -6.39 6.93
CA VAL A 18 -5.92 -7.29 5.83
C VAL A 18 -4.65 -7.78 5.17
N LEU A 19 -4.42 -9.10 5.24
CA LEU A 19 -3.33 -9.73 4.51
C LEU A 19 -3.84 -10.16 3.14
N CYS A 20 -3.24 -9.61 2.10
CA CYS A 20 -3.57 -9.93 0.72
C CYS A 20 -2.42 -10.75 0.11
N PRO A 21 -2.64 -12.03 -0.25
CA PRO A 21 -1.61 -12.84 -0.86
C PRO A 21 -1.32 -12.37 -2.29
N ILE A 22 -0.05 -12.41 -2.68
CA ILE A 22 0.39 -11.98 -4.02
C ILE A 22 0.16 -13.03 -5.12
N ARG A 23 -0.32 -14.22 -4.75
CA ARG A 23 -0.71 -15.27 -5.70
C ARG A 23 -2.21 -15.21 -5.93
N PRO A 24 -2.67 -15.29 -7.18
CA PRO A 24 -4.08 -15.45 -7.44
C PRO A 24 -4.57 -16.81 -6.94
N MET A 25 -5.84 -16.91 -6.66
CA MET A 25 -6.51 -18.18 -6.41
C MET A 25 -7.19 -18.62 -7.70
N ASN A 26 -6.95 -19.84 -8.12
CA ASN A 26 -7.60 -20.47 -9.27
C ASN A 26 -9.05 -20.81 -8.93
N THR A 27 -9.86 -21.08 -9.95
CA THR A 27 -11.28 -21.45 -9.79
C THR A 27 -11.50 -22.76 -9.05
N ASP A 28 -10.49 -23.64 -9.05
CA ASP A 28 -10.49 -24.91 -8.32
C ASP A 28 -10.02 -24.78 -6.85
N GLY A 29 -9.73 -23.54 -6.38
CA GLY A 29 -9.27 -23.27 -5.03
C GLY A 29 -7.76 -23.46 -4.81
N THR A 30 -7.00 -23.81 -5.82
CA THR A 30 -5.54 -23.90 -5.73
C THR A 30 -4.86 -22.54 -5.91
N TRP A 31 -3.63 -22.41 -5.40
CA TRP A 31 -2.84 -21.20 -5.59
C TRP A 31 -2.21 -21.18 -6.98
N GLY A 32 -2.43 -20.10 -7.71
CA GLY A 32 -1.77 -19.82 -8.98
C GLY A 32 -0.31 -19.40 -8.81
N GLU A 33 0.35 -19.16 -9.93
CA GLU A 33 1.73 -18.68 -9.97
C GLU A 33 1.84 -17.22 -9.48
N LYS A 34 2.93 -16.88 -8.81
CA LYS A 34 3.21 -15.51 -8.35
C LYS A 34 3.40 -14.55 -9.52
N GLN A 35 4.05 -15.03 -10.55
CA GLN A 35 4.42 -14.24 -11.74
C GLN A 35 4.58 -15.17 -12.93
N ARG A 36 4.41 -14.62 -14.13
CA ARG A 36 4.69 -15.29 -15.39
C ARG A 36 5.95 -14.71 -16.03
N ARG A 37 6.57 -15.46 -16.92
CA ARG A 37 7.70 -15.01 -17.74
C ARG A 37 7.16 -14.51 -19.07
N GLU A 38 7.45 -13.24 -19.38
CA GLU A 38 7.26 -12.68 -20.71
C GLU A 38 8.61 -12.61 -21.39
N TYR A 39 8.86 -13.52 -22.33
CA TYR A 39 10.13 -13.62 -23.03
C TYR A 39 10.31 -12.46 -23.99
N LEU A 40 11.53 -11.93 -24.04
CA LEU A 40 11.88 -10.80 -24.88
C LEU A 40 12.33 -11.26 -26.27
N PHE A 41 11.84 -10.56 -27.28
CA PHE A 41 12.21 -10.75 -28.69
C PHE A 41 12.68 -9.40 -29.23
N ASP A 42 13.60 -9.44 -30.22
CA ASP A 42 14.04 -8.26 -30.95
C ASP A 42 13.03 -7.88 -32.06
N GLU A 43 13.37 -6.82 -32.82
CA GLU A 43 12.53 -6.33 -33.92
C GLU A 43 12.35 -7.35 -35.05
N ASP A 44 13.30 -8.30 -35.20
CA ASP A 44 13.27 -9.40 -36.16
C ASP A 44 12.50 -10.65 -35.61
N GLY A 45 11.97 -10.59 -34.40
CA GLY A 45 11.29 -11.71 -33.75
C GLY A 45 12.24 -12.79 -33.23
N LYS A 46 13.53 -12.52 -33.08
CA LYS A 46 14.51 -13.44 -32.51
C LYS A 46 14.59 -13.30 -30.99
N PRO A 47 14.84 -14.38 -30.24
CA PRO A 47 14.98 -14.31 -28.80
C PRO A 47 16.16 -13.42 -28.38
N VAL A 48 15.93 -12.48 -27.48
CA VAL A 48 17.00 -11.70 -26.86
C VAL A 48 17.69 -12.55 -25.81
N LEU A 49 19.02 -12.76 -25.96
CA LEU A 49 19.81 -13.57 -25.04
C LEU A 49 20.56 -12.72 -24.02
N ASP A 50 20.83 -13.29 -22.85
CA ASP A 50 21.75 -12.73 -21.86
C ASP A 50 23.22 -13.05 -22.21
N GLY A 51 24.16 -12.52 -21.43
CA GLY A 51 25.60 -12.79 -21.63
C GLY A 51 26.02 -14.24 -21.41
N LYS A 52 25.08 -15.11 -20.97
CA LYS A 52 25.29 -16.56 -20.76
C LYS A 52 24.55 -17.42 -21.78
N GLY A 53 23.87 -16.82 -22.75
CA GLY A 53 23.10 -17.51 -23.79
C GLY A 53 21.70 -17.91 -23.40
N HIS A 54 21.17 -17.47 -22.24
CA HIS A 54 19.79 -17.72 -21.85
C HIS A 54 18.87 -16.64 -22.39
N GLN A 55 17.66 -17.03 -22.81
CA GLN A 55 16.67 -16.07 -23.26
C GLN A 55 16.22 -15.16 -22.10
N LYS A 56 16.29 -13.85 -22.33
CA LYS A 56 15.82 -12.85 -21.41
C LYS A 56 14.29 -12.84 -21.30
N PHE A 57 13.79 -12.55 -20.12
CA PHE A 57 12.37 -12.38 -19.87
C PHE A 57 12.12 -11.30 -18.82
N ASN A 58 10.94 -10.72 -18.88
CA ASN A 58 10.39 -9.91 -17.79
C ASN A 58 9.54 -10.77 -16.88
N ALA A 59 9.72 -10.62 -15.58
CA ALA A 59 8.86 -11.26 -14.58
C ALA A 59 7.63 -10.37 -14.36
N VAL A 60 6.48 -10.78 -14.87
CA VAL A 60 5.23 -10.04 -14.78
C VAL A 60 4.36 -10.62 -13.66
N PRO A 61 4.00 -9.82 -12.65
CA PRO A 61 3.11 -10.28 -11.59
C PRO A 61 1.77 -10.76 -12.13
N MET A 62 1.22 -11.81 -11.53
CA MET A 62 -0.10 -12.34 -11.89
C MET A 62 -1.25 -11.57 -11.23
N THR A 63 -0.95 -10.72 -10.25
CA THR A 63 -1.89 -9.81 -9.61
C THR A 63 -1.44 -8.37 -9.83
N ASP A 64 -2.38 -7.44 -9.78
CA ASP A 64 -2.13 -6.01 -9.95
C ASP A 64 -1.92 -5.25 -8.64
N TRP A 65 -1.78 -5.95 -7.52
CA TRP A 65 -1.69 -5.39 -6.16
C TRP A 65 -0.55 -4.39 -5.96
N GLY A 66 0.52 -4.49 -6.76
CA GLY A 66 1.66 -3.58 -6.73
C GLY A 66 1.54 -2.37 -7.67
N ARG A 67 0.43 -2.22 -8.39
CA ARG A 67 0.25 -1.11 -9.33
C ARG A 67 -0.26 0.14 -8.60
N PRO A 68 0.30 1.31 -8.90
CA PRO A 68 -0.17 2.57 -8.32
C PRO A 68 -1.66 2.82 -8.53
N GLU A 69 -2.18 2.46 -9.71
CA GLU A 69 -3.58 2.65 -10.08
C GLU A 69 -4.52 1.80 -9.21
N THR A 70 -4.10 0.58 -8.89
CA THR A 70 -4.85 -0.32 -7.99
C THR A 70 -4.90 0.26 -6.58
N LEU A 71 -3.77 0.74 -6.07
CA LEU A 71 -3.72 1.39 -4.76
C LEU A 71 -4.61 2.63 -4.71
N GLU A 72 -4.56 3.46 -5.75
CA GLU A 72 -5.38 4.67 -5.84
C GLU A 72 -6.87 4.35 -5.90
N SER A 73 -7.26 3.32 -6.65
CA SER A 73 -8.65 2.87 -6.71
C SER A 73 -9.16 2.37 -5.34
N TRP A 74 -8.32 1.66 -4.58
CA TRP A 74 -8.68 1.20 -3.23
C TRP A 74 -8.82 2.36 -2.26
N ARG A 75 -7.89 3.32 -2.30
CA ARG A 75 -7.96 4.52 -1.47
C ARG A 75 -9.22 5.32 -1.75
N LYS A 76 -9.56 5.47 -3.04
CA LYS A 76 -10.79 6.12 -3.46
C LYS A 76 -12.03 5.38 -2.96
N ALA A 77 -12.11 4.08 -3.20
CA ALA A 77 -13.24 3.25 -2.75
C ALA A 77 -13.44 3.32 -1.23
N TRP A 78 -12.34 3.31 -0.46
CA TRP A 78 -12.39 3.47 0.98
C TRP A 78 -12.96 4.84 1.38
N ALA A 79 -12.47 5.91 0.77
CA ALA A 79 -12.95 7.27 1.05
C ALA A 79 -14.44 7.41 0.71
N ASP A 80 -14.86 6.86 -0.43
CA ASP A 80 -16.27 6.89 -0.85
C ASP A 80 -17.17 6.16 0.17
N MET A 81 -16.77 4.96 0.64
CA MET A 81 -17.52 4.19 1.64
C MET A 81 -17.62 4.94 2.99
N VAL A 82 -16.52 5.52 3.45
CA VAL A 82 -16.53 6.27 4.72
C VAL A 82 -17.40 7.53 4.60
N ASN A 83 -17.31 8.25 3.49
CA ASN A 83 -18.13 9.44 3.25
C ASN A 83 -19.61 9.11 3.14
N GLU A 84 -19.98 7.96 2.57
CA GLU A 84 -21.34 7.47 2.55
C GLU A 84 -21.86 7.19 3.95
N GLU A 85 -21.07 6.55 4.80
CA GLU A 85 -21.44 6.31 6.22
C GLU A 85 -21.56 7.61 7.01
N PHE A 86 -20.67 8.57 6.80
CA PHE A 86 -20.81 9.90 7.41
C PHE A 86 -22.12 10.59 6.99
N GLN A 87 -22.46 10.51 5.72
CA GLN A 87 -23.72 11.07 5.21
C GLN A 87 -24.95 10.39 5.84
N LYS A 88 -24.95 9.05 5.92
CA LYS A 88 -26.05 8.31 6.58
C LYS A 88 -26.24 8.69 8.04
N LYS A 89 -25.14 9.04 8.73
CA LYS A 89 -25.16 9.48 10.14
C LYS A 89 -25.39 10.99 10.32
N GLY A 90 -25.60 11.73 9.24
CA GLY A 90 -25.79 13.19 9.30
C GLY A 90 -24.53 13.98 9.66
N MET A 91 -23.34 13.36 9.57
CA MET A 91 -22.06 14.02 9.83
C MET A 91 -21.64 14.86 8.61
N GLN A 92 -21.02 16.01 8.88
CA GLN A 92 -20.55 16.92 7.81
C GLN A 92 -19.12 16.64 7.38
N GLU A 93 -18.36 15.92 8.20
CA GLU A 93 -16.99 15.54 7.94
C GLU A 93 -16.89 14.73 6.63
N ARG A 94 -15.82 14.94 5.89
CA ARG A 94 -15.50 14.20 4.67
C ARG A 94 -14.01 13.91 4.63
N ILE A 95 -13.64 12.74 4.11
CA ILE A 95 -12.26 12.39 3.84
C ILE A 95 -12.00 12.41 2.35
N ASP A 96 -10.78 12.77 1.96
CA ASP A 96 -10.29 12.75 0.59
C ASP A 96 -9.06 11.81 0.52
N HIS A 97 -9.06 10.93 -0.46
CA HIS A 97 -7.98 9.96 -0.67
C HIS A 97 -6.74 10.54 -1.34
N ARG A 98 -6.86 11.72 -1.96
CA ARG A 98 -5.77 12.36 -2.69
C ARG A 98 -4.72 12.94 -1.76
N SER A 99 -3.51 13.18 -2.28
CA SER A 99 -2.47 13.89 -1.55
C SER A 99 -2.88 15.35 -1.28
N TYR A 100 -2.29 15.99 -0.27
CA TYR A 100 -2.54 17.41 0.02
C TYR A 100 -2.24 18.33 -1.18
N GLU A 101 -1.19 18.02 -1.92
CA GLU A 101 -0.85 18.74 -3.16
C GLU A 101 -1.97 18.64 -4.21
N ALA A 102 -2.51 17.42 -4.44
CA ALA A 102 -3.61 17.19 -5.39
C ALA A 102 -4.94 17.81 -4.92
N GLN A 103 -5.09 18.06 -3.62
CA GLN A 103 -6.22 18.79 -3.03
C GLN A 103 -6.03 20.31 -3.04
N GLY A 104 -4.83 20.81 -3.42
CA GLY A 104 -4.48 22.23 -3.33
C GLY A 104 -4.23 22.73 -1.91
N ILE A 105 -3.99 21.83 -0.96
CA ILE A 105 -3.74 22.13 0.44
C ILE A 105 -2.23 22.31 0.65
N MET A 106 -1.80 23.48 1.11
CA MET A 106 -0.38 23.77 1.37
C MET A 106 0.06 23.28 2.76
N LEU A 107 -0.17 22.03 3.06
CA LEU A 107 0.31 21.38 4.27
C LEU A 107 1.36 20.32 3.92
N ILE A 108 2.40 20.26 4.75
CA ILE A 108 3.41 19.20 4.65
C ILE A 108 2.84 17.94 5.32
N PRO A 109 2.77 16.80 4.63
CA PRO A 109 2.33 15.57 5.23
C PRO A 109 3.23 15.18 6.41
N GLN A 110 2.61 14.71 7.50
CA GLN A 110 3.36 14.23 8.65
C GLN A 110 4.10 12.93 8.27
N ILE A 111 5.40 12.89 8.54
CA ILE A 111 6.19 11.68 8.36
C ILE A 111 5.90 10.75 9.54
N HIS A 112 5.49 9.52 9.25
CA HIS A 112 5.31 8.50 10.28
C HIS A 112 6.68 8.01 10.75
N GLU A 113 7.07 8.45 11.94
CA GLU A 113 8.26 7.93 12.63
C GLU A 113 7.91 6.66 13.38
N GLY A 114 8.54 5.54 13.02
CA GLY A 114 8.40 4.30 13.76
C GLY A 114 8.88 4.43 15.22
N SER A 115 8.37 3.59 16.10
CA SER A 115 8.70 3.62 17.54
C SER A 115 10.21 3.57 17.85
N ASN A 116 11.02 2.96 16.99
CA ASN A 116 12.46 2.88 17.15
C ASN A 116 13.15 4.22 16.87
N VAL A 117 12.71 4.98 15.86
CA VAL A 117 13.24 6.30 15.52
C VAL A 117 12.97 7.29 16.66
N ARG A 118 11.75 7.29 17.21
CA ARG A 118 11.40 8.11 18.38
C ARG A 118 12.27 7.81 19.60
N LYS A 119 12.60 6.55 19.86
CA LYS A 119 13.47 6.16 20.98
C LYS A 119 14.90 6.67 20.80
N ILE A 120 15.40 6.75 19.58
CA ILE A 120 16.73 7.29 19.26
C ILE A 120 16.73 8.80 19.47
N SER A 121 15.77 9.51 18.88
CA SER A 121 15.65 10.97 19.01
C SER A 121 15.51 11.43 20.46
N CYS A 122 14.75 10.71 21.28
CA CYS A 122 14.64 11.02 22.71
C CYS A 122 15.91 10.79 23.53
N LYS A 123 16.86 9.98 23.04
CA LYS A 123 18.14 9.73 23.73
C LYS A 123 19.22 10.77 23.40
N GLU A 124 19.09 11.44 22.26
CA GLU A 124 20.07 12.40 21.77
C GLU A 124 19.78 13.85 22.20
N LEU A 125 18.65 14.12 22.83
CA LEU A 125 18.39 15.42 23.42
C LEU A 125 19.24 15.58 24.69
N PRO A 126 20.16 16.57 24.77
CA PRO A 126 20.90 16.83 25.99
C PRO A 126 19.92 17.16 27.11
N LYS A 127 20.04 16.50 28.24
CA LYS A 127 19.35 16.91 29.47
C LYS A 127 19.92 18.28 29.81
N GLU A 128 19.17 19.35 29.56
CA GLU A 128 19.50 20.65 30.13
C GLU A 128 19.54 20.48 31.65
N SER A 129 20.73 20.58 32.19
CA SER A 129 20.96 20.68 33.64
C SER A 129 20.38 22.01 34.10
N MET A 130 19.27 21.94 34.84
CA MET A 130 18.87 23.02 35.75
C MET A 130 19.86 23.15 36.90
#